data_9012d5fa93bc335e993d2a1118734584
#
_entry.id   9012d5fa93bc335e993d2a1118734584
#
_cell.length_a   1.000
_cell.length_b   1.000
_cell.length_c   1.000
_cell.angle_alpha   90.00
_cell.angle_beta   90.00
_cell.angle_gamma   90.00
#
_symmetry.space_group_name_H-M   'P 1'
#
loop_
_entity.id
_entity.type
_entity.pdbx_description
1 polymer ?
#
loop_
_entity_poly.entity_id
_entity_poly.type
_entity_poly.pdbx_seq_one_letter_code
_entity_poly.pdbx_strand_id
1 'polypeptide(L)' 'MPLSEIIDRYTITKIKSERTDEDVADELRAYKYEINGPDYAEKYSLIAPFIDRLYEMNAQLWDTEKDI' A
#
# COMPACT_ATOMS: atom_id res chain seq x y z
N MET A 1 14.38 3.58 4.15
CA MET A 1 13.63 3.24 2.94
C MET A 1 12.93 4.47 2.40
N PRO A 2 13.03 4.78 1.10
CA PRO A 2 12.33 5.94 0.55
C PRO A 2 10.82 5.85 0.75
N LEU A 3 10.20 7.01 0.94
CA LEU A 3 8.75 7.07 1.18
C LEU A 3 7.94 6.43 0.03
N SER A 4 8.36 6.69 -1.21
CA SER A 4 7.66 6.13 -2.36
C SER A 4 7.69 4.61 -2.38
N GLU A 5 8.78 4.01 -1.94
CA GLU A 5 8.91 2.56 -1.86
C GLU A 5 8.02 1.98 -0.77
N ILE A 6 7.94 2.65 0.38
CA ILE A 6 7.06 2.21 1.47
C ILE A 6 5.61 2.25 1.02
N ILE A 7 5.21 3.32 0.34
CA ILE A 7 3.85 3.48 -0.16
C ILE A 7 3.51 2.40 -1.18
N ASP A 8 4.43 2.14 -2.11
CA ASP A 8 4.22 1.11 -3.12
C ASP A 8 4.02 -0.26 -2.48
N ARG A 9 4.90 -0.63 -1.56
CA ARG A 9 4.80 -1.90 -0.84
C ARG A 9 3.55 -2.00 -0.01
N TYR A 10 3.14 -0.89 0.61
CA TYR A 10 1.90 -0.85 1.38
C TYR A 10 0.69 -1.16 0.49
N THR A 11 0.61 -0.54 -0.68
CA THR A 11 -0.52 -0.77 -1.58
C THR A 11 -0.55 -2.21 -2.07
N ILE A 12 0.59 -2.78 -2.42
CA ILE A 12 0.67 -4.17 -2.86
C ILE A 12 0.27 -5.12 -1.73
N THR A 13 0.77 -4.88 -0.52
CA THR A 13 0.44 -5.71 0.64
C THR A 13 -1.05 -5.64 0.96
N LYS A 14 -1.64 -4.45 0.85
CA LYS A 14 -3.07 -4.26 1.05
C LYS A 14 -3.89 -5.06 0.05
N ILE A 15 -3.49 -5.05 -1.22
CA ILE A 15 -4.15 -5.81 -2.26
C ILE A 15 -4.06 -7.30 -1.95
N LYS A 16 -2.88 -7.79 -1.56
CA LYS A 16 -2.71 -9.18 -1.18
C LYS A 16 -3.63 -9.59 -0.03
N SER A 17 -3.79 -8.72 0.96
CA SER A 17 -4.66 -9.01 2.11
C SER A 17 -6.13 -9.13 1.70
N GLU A 18 -6.53 -8.42 0.66
CA GLU A 18 -7.91 -8.40 0.20
C GLU A 18 -8.22 -9.48 -0.84
N ARG A 19 -7.22 -9.90 -1.61
CA ARG A 19 -7.44 -10.76 -2.78
C ARG A 19 -6.86 -12.15 -2.65
N THR A 20 -6.08 -12.40 -1.61
CA THR A 20 -5.48 -13.72 -1.36
C THR A 20 -5.72 -14.13 0.08
N ASP A 21 -5.48 -15.40 0.37
CA ASP A 21 -5.58 -15.93 1.73
C ASP A 21 -4.28 -15.78 2.51
N GLU A 22 -3.28 -15.11 1.93
CA GLU A 22 -2.01 -14.90 2.61
C GLU A 22 -2.18 -14.03 3.85
N ASP A 23 -1.51 -14.43 4.92
CA ASP A 23 -1.52 -13.67 6.17
C ASP A 23 -0.43 -12.60 6.11
N VAL A 24 -0.82 -11.42 5.66
CA VAL A 24 0.07 -10.27 5.56
C VAL A 24 -0.31 -9.18 6.57
N ALA A 25 -1.11 -9.53 7.57
CA ALA A 25 -1.62 -8.55 8.54
C ALA A 25 -0.49 -7.85 9.28
N ASP A 26 0.54 -8.58 9.68
CA ASP A 26 1.67 -7.99 10.41
C ASP A 26 2.46 -7.04 9.53
N GLU A 27 2.70 -7.42 8.28
CA GLU A 27 3.39 -6.55 7.33
C GLU A 27 2.58 -5.29 7.05
N LEU A 28 1.28 -5.44 6.85
CA LEU A 28 0.39 -4.32 6.59
C LEU A 28 0.39 -3.34 7.78
N ARG A 29 0.37 -3.88 8.99
CA ARG A 29 0.42 -3.06 10.19
C ARG A 29 1.74 -2.31 10.30
N ALA A 30 2.84 -2.96 9.97
CA ALA A 30 4.16 -2.34 10.00
C ALA A 30 4.25 -1.16 9.02
N TYR A 31 3.73 -1.34 7.80
CA TYR A 31 3.74 -0.27 6.81
C TYR A 31 2.82 0.88 7.21
N LYS A 32 1.66 0.58 7.79
CA LYS A 32 0.76 1.61 8.30
C LYS A 32 1.42 2.42 9.40
N TYR A 33 2.12 1.75 10.29
CA TYR A 33 2.83 2.42 11.38
C TYR A 33 3.89 3.37 10.82
N GLU A 34 4.63 2.94 9.82
CA GLU A 34 5.64 3.79 9.17
C GLU A 34 5.01 5.02 8.53
N ILE A 35 3.93 4.82 7.76
CA ILE A 35 3.27 5.91 7.04
C ILE A 35 2.64 6.91 8.01
N ASN A 36 2.08 6.42 9.12
CA ASN A 36 1.42 7.26 10.11
C ASN A 36 2.37 7.73 11.22
N GLY A 37 3.67 7.39 11.12
CA GLY A 37 4.66 7.76 12.11
C GLY A 37 4.96 9.26 12.11
N PRO A 38 5.66 9.74 13.14
CA PRO A 38 5.95 11.17 13.26
C PRO A 38 6.76 11.75 12.10
N ASP A 39 7.56 10.92 11.43
CA ASP A 39 8.37 11.37 10.30
C ASP A 39 7.53 11.74 9.08
N TYR A 40 6.36 11.11 8.93
CA TYR A 40 5.52 11.28 7.73
C TYR A 40 4.15 11.89 8.04
N ALA A 41 3.82 12.07 9.32
CA ALA A 41 2.50 12.55 9.72
C ALA A 41 2.12 13.88 9.06
N GLU A 42 3.08 14.80 8.98
CA GLU A 42 2.83 16.11 8.38
C GLU A 42 2.61 16.02 6.87
N LYS A 43 3.21 15.02 6.23
CA LYS A 43 3.12 14.84 4.77
C LYS A 43 1.99 13.91 4.37
N TYR A 44 1.35 13.27 5.33
CA TYR A 44 0.35 12.25 5.03
C TYR A 44 -0.81 12.82 4.21
N SER A 45 -1.26 14.02 4.54
CA SER A 45 -2.37 14.65 3.81
C SER A 45 -2.02 14.93 2.35
N LEU A 46 -0.73 15.14 2.05
CA LEU A 46 -0.26 15.36 0.69
C LEU A 46 -0.09 14.06 -0.08
N ILE A 47 0.26 12.97 0.62
CA ILE A 47 0.52 11.69 -0.02
C ILE A 47 -0.70 10.78 -0.07
N ALA A 48 -1.74 11.06 0.71
CA ALA A 48 -2.94 10.22 0.72
C ALA A 48 -3.57 10.04 -0.66
N PRO A 49 -3.77 11.11 -1.47
CA PRO A 49 -4.28 10.93 -2.83
C PRO A 49 -3.35 10.10 -3.71
N PHE A 50 -2.04 10.22 -3.48
CA PHE A 50 -1.05 9.45 -4.21
C PHE A 50 -1.14 7.96 -3.86
N ILE A 51 -1.36 7.65 -2.58
CA ILE A 51 -1.56 6.28 -2.13
C ILE A 51 -2.79 5.67 -2.79
N ASP A 52 -3.90 6.41 -2.83
CA ASP A 52 -5.13 5.95 -3.46
C ASP A 52 -4.94 5.66 -4.94
N ARG A 53 -4.21 6.54 -5.63
CA ARG A 53 -3.93 6.36 -7.05
C ARG A 53 -3.05 5.12 -7.29
N LEU A 54 -2.01 4.95 -6.49
CA LEU A 54 -1.17 3.76 -6.60
C LEU A 54 -1.94 2.48 -6.31
N TYR A 55 -2.80 2.52 -5.31
CA TYR A 55 -3.65 1.38 -5.00
C TYR A 55 -4.52 1.00 -6.19
N GLU A 56 -5.17 1.97 -6.81
CA GLU A 56 -6.03 1.72 -7.97
C GLU A 56 -5.23 1.12 -9.13
N MET A 57 -4.07 1.69 -9.42
CA MET A 57 -3.22 1.21 -10.50
C MET A 57 -2.76 -0.22 -10.24
N ASN A 58 -2.29 -0.50 -9.04
CA ASN A 58 -1.81 -1.83 -8.68
C ASN A 58 -2.95 -2.83 -8.66
N ALA A 59 -4.14 -2.43 -8.21
CA ALA A 59 -5.31 -3.30 -8.20
C ALA A 59 -5.74 -3.67 -9.62
N GLN A 60 -5.70 -2.71 -10.53
CA GLN A 60 -6.03 -2.97 -11.93
C GLN A 60 -5.04 -3.95 -12.56
N LEU A 61 -3.76 -3.76 -12.29
CA LEU A 61 -2.73 -4.67 -12.78
C LEU A 61 -2.93 -6.07 -12.21
N TRP A 62 -3.23 -6.16 -10.94
CA TRP A 62 -3.48 -7.43 -10.27
C TRP A 62 -4.66 -8.16 -10.90
N ASP A 63 -5.77 -7.45 -11.11
CA ASP A 63 -6.97 -8.03 -11.70
C ASP A 63 -6.74 -8.44 -13.15
N THR A 64 -5.99 -7.65 -13.90
CA THR A 64 -5.65 -7.95 -15.29
C THR A 64 -4.83 -9.23 -15.39
N GLU A 65 -3.82 -9.36 -14.54
CA GLU A 65 -2.99 -10.58 -14.51
C GLU A 65 -3.79 -11.80 -14.11
N LYS A 66 -4.76 -11.62 -13.24
CA LYS A 66 -5.58 -12.73 -12.76
C LYS A 66 -6.54 -13.25 -13.83
N ASP A 67 -6.96 -12.40 -14.73
CA ASP A 67 -7.88 -12.77 -15.80
C ASP A 67 -7.20 -13.55 -16.95
N ILE A 68 -5.90 -13.57 -16.95
CA ILE A 68 -5.12 -14.34 -17.92
C ILE A 68 -4.94 -15.76 -17.42
#